data_da0b724b8a30a9bc372f0e94e9342537
#
_entry.id   da0b724b8a30a9bc372f0e94e9342537
#
_cell.length_a   1.000
_cell.length_b   1.000
_cell.length_c   1.000
_cell.angle_alpha   90.00
_cell.angle_beta   90.00
_cell.angle_gamma   90.00
#
_symmetry.space_group_name_H-M   'P 1'
#
loop_
_entity.id
_entity.type
_entity.pdbx_description
1 polymer ?
#
loop_
_entity_poly.entity_id
_entity_poly.type
_entity_poly.pdbx_seq_one_letter_code
_entity_poly.pdbx_strand_id
1 'polypeptide(L)'
;MAWAQEQSSTSNYASSSPSSLNNTNVEFATNIEFIKGHLSAAISNKQAGNNELTQTHTFHPISEIYTLIRNQLSSADSELNQTLIDSLNNLTSIVFKSTPVEFVNSADSVKNLLDKAIITVIPENEVADIKFNMSTLINLLKTAESEYSIGIENGTITNIAEYQDAQGFVSSAHELFNKTIKNVNETMRNKFTEIKDSLNQLNTSMSNKQDAKQISTTISNIANTIPNILNVQAKDLAILVSTDIESSVLINNIRSLLDQSLEKIKNNDYQNAETLVIEAYLDNFEFLEPELAKHDESLLKDTEVLLREQLRNLIQGNVNAEDIQKMVNNINTKLNEIEKILQ
;
A
#
# COMPACT_ATOMS: atom_id res chain seq x y z
N MET A 1 31.63 64.70 25.10
CA MET A 1 31.89 63.27 25.33
C MET A 1 30.55 62.58 25.32
N ALA A 2 30.19 61.96 24.22
CA ALA A 2 28.96 61.17 24.05
C ALA A 2 29.35 59.71 23.93
N TRP A 3 28.84 58.88 24.82
CA TRP A 3 29.03 57.44 24.78
C TRP A 3 27.92 56.82 23.96
N ALA A 4 28.26 56.16 22.86
CA ALA A 4 27.36 55.36 22.09
C ALA A 4 27.20 53.99 22.77
N GLN A 5 25.93 53.60 23.07
CA GLN A 5 25.59 52.25 23.47
C GLN A 5 25.34 51.40 22.21
N GLU A 6 26.17 50.39 22.06
CA GLU A 6 25.90 49.31 21.11
C GLU A 6 24.75 48.44 21.63
N GLN A 7 23.65 48.40 20.90
CA GLN A 7 22.61 47.40 21.11
C GLN A 7 23.01 46.13 20.34
N SER A 8 23.35 45.08 21.10
CA SER A 8 23.49 43.75 20.57
C SER A 8 22.11 43.17 20.23
N SER A 9 21.84 43.03 18.93
CA SER A 9 20.69 42.29 18.42
C SER A 9 20.93 40.79 18.60
N THR A 10 20.37 40.20 19.64
CA THR A 10 20.24 38.76 19.76
C THR A 10 19.17 38.30 18.76
N SER A 11 19.59 37.68 17.68
CA SER A 11 18.69 36.96 16.79
C SER A 11 18.12 35.74 17.52
N ASN A 12 16.85 35.84 17.89
CA ASN A 12 16.07 34.68 18.34
C ASN A 12 15.93 33.70 17.15
N TYR A 13 16.79 32.71 17.08
CA TYR A 13 16.48 31.49 16.36
C TYR A 13 15.31 30.82 17.09
N ALA A 14 14.10 31.04 16.59
CA ALA A 14 12.97 30.22 16.95
C ALA A 14 13.30 28.79 16.56
N SER A 15 13.52 27.92 17.53
CA SER A 15 13.54 26.48 17.34
C SER A 15 12.16 26.08 16.86
N SER A 16 11.98 25.92 15.55
CA SER A 16 10.80 25.27 15.01
C SER A 16 10.80 23.83 15.56
N SER A 17 9.81 23.52 16.38
CA SER A 17 9.51 22.12 16.73
C SER A 17 9.45 21.31 15.45
N PRO A 18 10.01 20.07 15.42
CA PRO A 18 9.88 19.24 14.24
C PRO A 18 8.38 19.08 13.94
N SER A 19 7.93 19.52 12.77
CA SER A 19 6.58 19.29 12.32
C SER A 19 6.37 17.77 12.27
N SER A 20 5.31 17.29 12.94
CA SER A 20 4.87 15.90 12.80
C SER A 20 4.58 15.65 11.31
N LEU A 21 4.96 14.46 10.82
CA LEU A 21 4.63 14.04 9.46
C LEU A 21 3.10 14.08 9.27
N ASN A 22 2.66 14.44 8.07
CA ASN A 22 1.26 14.32 7.71
C ASN A 22 0.97 12.86 7.32
N ASN A 23 0.29 12.13 8.19
CA ASN A 23 -0.04 10.71 7.96
C ASN A 23 -0.82 10.51 6.65
N THR A 24 -1.76 11.39 6.33
CA THR A 24 -2.56 11.30 5.09
C THR A 24 -1.69 11.42 3.83
N ASN A 25 -0.61 12.23 3.87
CA ASN A 25 0.32 12.35 2.76
C ASN A 25 1.22 11.11 2.63
N VAL A 26 1.65 10.54 3.76
CA VAL A 26 2.41 9.26 3.77
C VAL A 26 1.54 8.12 3.24
N GLU A 27 0.28 8.04 3.64
CA GLU A 27 -0.69 7.07 3.15
C GLU A 27 -0.90 7.20 1.64
N PHE A 28 -1.15 8.41 1.14
CA PHE A 28 -1.26 8.67 -0.29
C PHE A 28 -0.01 8.21 -1.05
N ALA A 29 1.20 8.55 -0.57
CA ALA A 29 2.44 8.12 -1.20
C ALA A 29 2.62 6.60 -1.15
N THR A 30 2.25 5.95 -0.04
CA THR A 30 2.29 4.50 0.12
C THR A 30 1.38 3.81 -0.90
N ASN A 31 0.15 4.28 -1.05
CA ASN A 31 -0.81 3.75 -2.03
C ASN A 31 -0.31 3.92 -3.47
N ILE A 32 0.32 5.06 -3.79
CA ILE A 32 0.98 5.25 -5.09
C ILE A 32 2.10 4.23 -5.31
N GLU A 33 2.91 3.97 -4.31
CA GLU A 33 4.01 3.01 -4.40
C GLU A 33 3.51 1.56 -4.46
N PHE A 34 2.37 1.21 -3.84
CA PHE A 34 1.70 -0.09 -4.04
C PHE A 34 1.31 -0.28 -5.50
N ILE A 35 0.66 0.73 -6.13
CA ILE A 35 0.34 0.65 -7.57
C ILE A 35 1.60 0.38 -8.38
N LYS A 36 2.73 1.05 -8.10
CA LYS A 36 3.99 0.81 -8.80
C LYS A 36 4.53 -0.61 -8.56
N GLY A 37 4.34 -1.16 -7.36
CA GLY A 37 4.69 -2.54 -7.02
C GLY A 37 3.93 -3.55 -7.89
N HIS A 38 2.60 -3.42 -7.95
CA HIS A 38 1.78 -4.26 -8.84
C HIS A 38 2.19 -4.11 -10.31
N LEU A 39 2.48 -2.89 -10.79
CA LEU A 39 2.97 -2.69 -12.15
C LEU A 39 4.33 -3.36 -12.37
N SER A 40 5.18 -3.45 -11.37
CA SER A 40 6.45 -4.18 -11.46
C SER A 40 6.22 -5.69 -11.58
N ALA A 41 5.27 -6.25 -10.83
CA ALA A 41 4.84 -7.64 -10.95
C ALA A 41 4.21 -7.90 -12.33
N ALA A 42 3.34 -7.00 -12.82
CA ALA A 42 2.74 -7.09 -14.15
C ALA A 42 3.80 -7.10 -15.26
N ILE A 43 4.80 -6.22 -15.20
CA ILE A 43 5.92 -6.16 -16.15
C ILE A 43 6.68 -7.49 -16.17
N SER A 44 7.03 -8.02 -15.00
CA SER A 44 7.75 -9.28 -14.87
C SER A 44 6.98 -10.45 -15.49
N ASN A 45 5.68 -10.54 -15.22
CA ASN A 45 4.80 -11.57 -15.81
C ASN A 45 4.67 -11.42 -17.34
N LYS A 46 4.51 -10.19 -17.82
CA LYS A 46 4.44 -9.91 -19.27
C LYS A 46 5.70 -10.33 -20.01
N GLN A 47 6.86 -10.05 -19.44
CA GLN A 47 8.16 -10.45 -19.98
C GLN A 47 8.34 -11.99 -19.95
N ALA A 48 7.78 -12.65 -18.94
CA ALA A 48 7.76 -14.12 -18.84
C ALA A 48 6.70 -14.79 -19.73
N GLY A 49 5.84 -14.00 -20.41
CA GLY A 49 4.77 -14.52 -21.27
C GLY A 49 3.50 -14.95 -20.54
N ASN A 50 3.41 -14.64 -19.23
CA ASN A 50 2.24 -14.96 -18.42
C ASN A 50 1.22 -13.81 -18.45
N ASN A 51 0.36 -13.81 -19.47
CA ASN A 51 -0.64 -12.74 -19.62
C ASN A 51 -1.75 -12.79 -18.57
N GLU A 52 -2.08 -13.94 -17.99
CA GLU A 52 -3.12 -14.06 -16.97
C GLU A 52 -2.69 -13.34 -15.69
N LEU A 53 -1.52 -13.66 -15.16
CA LEU A 53 -0.97 -12.95 -14.00
C LEU A 53 -0.63 -11.48 -14.31
N THR A 54 -0.23 -11.15 -15.55
CA THR A 54 -0.10 -9.75 -15.98
C THR A 54 -1.43 -9.01 -15.83
N GLN A 55 -2.54 -9.63 -16.24
CA GLN A 55 -3.88 -9.05 -16.12
C GLN A 55 -4.27 -8.87 -14.65
N THR A 56 -4.04 -9.86 -13.79
CA THR A 56 -4.27 -9.78 -12.35
C THR A 56 -3.59 -8.54 -11.77
N HIS A 57 -2.27 -8.41 -11.95
CA HIS A 57 -1.51 -7.29 -11.37
C HIS A 57 -1.77 -5.93 -12.04
N THR A 58 -2.37 -5.86 -13.23
CA THR A 58 -2.86 -4.58 -13.79
C THR A 58 -4.25 -4.23 -13.31
N PHE A 59 -5.02 -5.21 -12.84
CA PHE A 59 -6.37 -5.00 -12.33
C PHE A 59 -6.36 -4.58 -10.85
N HIS A 60 -5.49 -5.13 -10.00
CA HIS A 60 -5.39 -4.79 -8.57
C HIS A 60 -5.27 -3.27 -8.33
N PRO A 61 -4.40 -2.51 -9.01
CA PRO A 61 -4.35 -1.05 -8.87
C PRO A 61 -5.69 -0.34 -9.05
N ILE A 62 -6.50 -0.82 -10.00
CA ILE A 62 -7.80 -0.20 -10.32
C ILE A 62 -8.85 -0.61 -9.30
N SER A 63 -8.86 -1.89 -8.97
CA SER A 63 -9.90 -2.48 -8.14
C SER A 63 -9.75 -2.20 -6.65
N GLU A 64 -8.54 -1.99 -6.18
CA GLU A 64 -8.24 -1.94 -4.75
C GLU A 64 -7.69 -0.59 -4.31
N ILE A 65 -6.75 -0.03 -5.06
CA ILE A 65 -5.93 1.08 -4.54
C ILE A 65 -6.36 2.44 -5.10
N TYR A 66 -6.75 2.52 -6.39
CA TYR A 66 -7.07 3.81 -7.02
C TYR A 66 -8.16 4.59 -6.27
N THR A 67 -9.11 3.88 -5.68
CA THR A 67 -10.20 4.48 -4.91
C THR A 67 -9.69 5.27 -3.70
N LEU A 68 -8.60 4.81 -3.07
CA LEU A 68 -7.99 5.45 -1.90
C LEU A 68 -7.27 6.77 -2.26
N ILE A 69 -6.74 6.89 -3.48
CA ILE A 69 -5.98 8.06 -3.93
C ILE A 69 -6.80 9.09 -4.72
N ARG A 70 -7.90 8.65 -5.36
CA ARG A 70 -8.63 9.47 -6.35
C ARG A 70 -9.14 10.80 -5.81
N ASN A 71 -9.63 10.84 -4.57
CA ASN A 71 -10.24 12.05 -4.00
C ASN A 71 -9.19 13.14 -3.76
N GLN A 72 -8.04 12.78 -3.22
CA GLN A 72 -6.92 13.71 -3.02
C GLN A 72 -6.37 14.17 -4.36
N LEU A 73 -6.14 13.25 -5.30
CA LEU A 73 -5.61 13.55 -6.62
C LEU A 73 -6.58 14.42 -7.43
N SER A 74 -7.88 14.07 -7.45
CA SER A 74 -8.91 14.84 -8.16
C SER A 74 -9.08 16.26 -7.60
N SER A 75 -8.91 16.42 -6.28
CA SER A 75 -8.95 17.74 -5.63
C SER A 75 -7.74 18.61 -5.98
N ALA A 76 -6.58 18.00 -6.21
CA ALA A 76 -5.35 18.70 -6.57
C ALA A 76 -5.24 18.96 -8.09
N ASP A 77 -5.59 17.96 -8.91
CA ASP A 77 -5.54 18.00 -10.37
C ASP A 77 -6.51 16.96 -10.96
N SER A 78 -7.71 17.40 -11.32
CA SER A 78 -8.76 16.52 -11.87
C SER A 78 -8.41 15.96 -13.26
N GLU A 79 -7.61 16.67 -14.07
CA GLU A 79 -7.16 16.19 -15.38
C GLU A 79 -6.11 15.07 -15.22
N LEU A 80 -5.17 15.23 -14.31
CA LEU A 80 -4.20 14.20 -13.99
C LEU A 80 -4.89 12.95 -13.44
N ASN A 81 -5.88 13.14 -12.55
CA ASN A 81 -6.68 12.04 -12.02
C ASN A 81 -7.37 11.25 -13.13
N GLN A 82 -8.05 11.93 -14.08
CA GLN A 82 -8.70 11.28 -15.22
C GLN A 82 -7.67 10.57 -16.11
N THR A 83 -6.55 11.23 -16.40
CA THR A 83 -5.47 10.65 -17.22
C THR A 83 -4.89 9.39 -16.59
N LEU A 84 -4.73 9.37 -15.26
CA LEU A 84 -4.20 8.21 -14.54
C LEU A 84 -5.15 7.01 -14.64
N ILE A 85 -6.45 7.19 -14.34
CA ILE A 85 -7.40 6.07 -14.40
C ILE A 85 -7.59 5.54 -15.82
N ASP A 86 -7.63 6.43 -16.82
CA ASP A 86 -7.72 6.03 -18.22
C ASP A 86 -6.47 5.23 -18.65
N SER A 87 -5.29 5.62 -18.17
CA SER A 87 -4.03 4.94 -18.47
C SER A 87 -3.95 3.57 -17.79
N LEU A 88 -4.42 3.43 -16.54
CA LEU A 88 -4.52 2.15 -15.84
C LEU A 88 -5.49 1.20 -16.57
N ASN A 89 -6.69 1.67 -16.92
CA ASN A 89 -7.66 0.89 -17.69
C ASN A 89 -7.13 0.46 -19.06
N ASN A 90 -6.46 1.38 -19.77
CA ASN A 90 -5.83 1.06 -21.04
C ASN A 90 -4.75 -0.01 -20.87
N LEU A 91 -3.91 0.07 -19.84
CA LEU A 91 -2.84 -0.90 -19.57
C LEU A 91 -3.42 -2.32 -19.41
N THR A 92 -4.51 -2.47 -18.63
CA THR A 92 -5.22 -3.76 -18.49
C THR A 92 -5.79 -4.24 -19.83
N SER A 93 -6.36 -3.35 -20.65
CA SER A 93 -6.98 -3.69 -21.93
C SER A 93 -6.00 -4.19 -22.99
N ILE A 94 -4.73 -3.80 -22.92
CA ILE A 94 -3.69 -4.16 -23.88
C ILE A 94 -2.90 -5.42 -23.49
N VAL A 95 -3.13 -6.00 -22.31
CA VAL A 95 -2.37 -7.16 -21.81
C VAL A 95 -2.23 -8.27 -22.87
N PHE A 96 -3.34 -8.70 -23.47
CA PHE A 96 -3.36 -9.80 -24.46
C PHE A 96 -3.03 -9.37 -25.89
N LYS A 97 -2.95 -8.06 -26.16
CA LYS A 97 -2.80 -7.50 -27.50
C LYS A 97 -1.42 -6.93 -27.79
N SER A 98 -0.71 -6.52 -26.74
CA SER A 98 0.60 -5.87 -26.86
C SER A 98 1.74 -6.87 -26.81
N THR A 99 2.84 -6.51 -27.45
CA THR A 99 4.14 -7.16 -27.22
C THR A 99 4.67 -6.82 -25.81
N PRO A 100 5.62 -7.59 -25.26
CA PRO A 100 6.24 -7.24 -23.97
C PRO A 100 6.86 -5.84 -23.96
N VAL A 101 7.49 -5.41 -25.04
CA VAL A 101 8.11 -4.07 -25.13
C VAL A 101 7.07 -2.96 -25.11
N GLU A 102 5.99 -3.07 -25.87
CA GLU A 102 4.89 -2.10 -25.87
C GLU A 102 4.21 -2.00 -24.51
N PHE A 103 4.00 -3.15 -23.86
CA PHE A 103 3.42 -3.19 -22.52
C PHE A 103 4.32 -2.48 -21.50
N VAL A 104 5.61 -2.80 -21.46
CA VAL A 104 6.59 -2.17 -20.54
C VAL A 104 6.61 -0.65 -20.73
N ASN A 105 6.67 -0.16 -21.98
CA ASN A 105 6.65 1.28 -22.27
C ASN A 105 5.35 1.95 -21.76
N SER A 106 4.21 1.26 -21.88
CA SER A 106 2.93 1.76 -21.38
C SER A 106 2.91 1.77 -19.84
N ALA A 107 3.39 0.71 -19.20
CA ALA A 107 3.50 0.62 -17.73
C ALA A 107 4.44 1.69 -17.15
N ASP A 108 5.60 1.93 -17.81
CA ASP A 108 6.52 2.99 -17.42
C ASP A 108 5.89 4.39 -17.56
N SER A 109 5.04 4.58 -18.59
CA SER A 109 4.29 5.82 -18.72
C SER A 109 3.29 6.02 -17.57
N VAL A 110 2.63 4.96 -17.11
CA VAL A 110 1.77 5.00 -15.92
C VAL A 110 2.59 5.29 -14.67
N LYS A 111 3.74 4.65 -14.46
CA LYS A 111 4.64 4.95 -13.33
C LYS A 111 5.07 6.42 -13.30
N ASN A 112 5.31 7.04 -14.46
CA ASN A 112 5.61 8.46 -14.54
C ASN A 112 4.41 9.36 -14.14
N LEU A 113 3.17 8.96 -14.48
CA LEU A 113 1.96 9.66 -14.02
C LEU A 113 1.80 9.53 -12.49
N LEU A 114 2.12 8.39 -11.92
CA LEU A 114 2.12 8.15 -10.47
C LEU A 114 3.17 9.03 -9.76
N ASP A 115 4.38 9.15 -10.31
CA ASP A 115 5.39 10.08 -9.79
C ASP A 115 4.90 11.54 -9.84
N LYS A 116 4.21 11.92 -10.94
CA LYS A 116 3.60 13.24 -11.06
C LYS A 116 2.49 13.44 -10.03
N ALA A 117 1.67 12.42 -9.74
CA ALA A 117 0.62 12.49 -8.73
C ALA A 117 1.19 12.80 -7.33
N ILE A 118 2.30 12.16 -6.93
CA ILE A 118 2.98 12.45 -5.66
C ILE A 118 3.31 13.93 -5.53
N ILE A 119 4.03 14.50 -6.51
CA ILE A 119 4.48 15.91 -6.44
C ILE A 119 3.35 16.92 -6.68
N THR A 120 2.20 16.48 -7.18
CA THR A 120 1.01 17.32 -7.36
C THR A 120 0.20 17.43 -6.07
N VAL A 121 0.10 16.35 -5.32
CA VAL A 121 -0.69 16.26 -4.09
C VAL A 121 0.12 16.67 -2.86
N ILE A 122 1.38 16.26 -2.79
CA ILE A 122 2.21 16.39 -1.59
C ILE A 122 3.18 17.57 -1.74
N PRO A 123 3.31 18.44 -0.72
CA PRO A 123 4.24 19.57 -0.74
C PRO A 123 5.69 19.10 -0.97
N GLU A 124 6.44 19.86 -1.77
CA GLU A 124 7.82 19.52 -2.16
C GLU A 124 8.74 19.30 -0.96
N ASN A 125 8.59 20.08 0.11
CA ASN A 125 9.38 19.93 1.33
C ASN A 125 9.10 18.61 2.07
N GLU A 126 7.88 18.05 1.97
CA GLU A 126 7.55 16.73 2.53
C GLU A 126 8.11 15.61 1.65
N VAL A 127 7.94 15.68 0.33
CA VAL A 127 8.53 14.70 -0.61
C VAL A 127 10.05 14.65 -0.49
N ALA A 128 10.69 15.77 -0.16
CA ALA A 128 12.14 15.85 0.07
C ALA A 128 12.56 15.37 1.47
N ASP A 129 11.63 15.23 2.42
CA ASP A 129 11.95 14.79 3.80
C ASP A 129 12.27 13.29 3.81
N ILE A 130 13.47 12.96 4.30
CA ILE A 130 13.91 11.57 4.44
C ILE A 130 13.01 10.75 5.39
N LYS A 131 12.43 11.37 6.41
CA LYS A 131 11.52 10.69 7.33
C LYS A 131 10.25 10.28 6.61
N PHE A 132 9.71 11.15 5.75
CA PHE A 132 8.56 10.87 4.91
C PHE A 132 8.81 9.65 4.03
N ASN A 133 9.91 9.65 3.27
CA ASN A 133 10.25 8.55 2.38
C ASN A 133 10.56 7.24 3.13
N MET A 134 11.19 7.32 4.30
CA MET A 134 11.46 6.12 5.12
C MET A 134 10.18 5.57 5.79
N SER A 135 9.22 6.42 6.13
CA SER A 135 7.90 5.97 6.58
C SER A 135 7.16 5.20 5.47
N THR A 136 7.11 5.78 4.27
CA THR A 136 6.54 5.11 3.08
C THR A 136 7.25 3.77 2.80
N LEU A 137 8.57 3.72 2.88
CA LEU A 137 9.34 2.49 2.70
C LEU A 137 8.98 1.42 3.73
N ILE A 138 8.88 1.79 5.01
CA ILE A 138 8.52 0.84 6.07
C ILE A 138 7.11 0.28 5.81
N ASN A 139 6.17 1.12 5.41
CA ASN A 139 4.80 0.70 5.10
C ASN A 139 4.78 -0.30 3.93
N LEU A 140 5.51 -0.02 2.84
CA LEU A 140 5.67 -0.96 1.73
C LEU A 140 6.21 -2.32 2.17
N LEU A 141 7.26 -2.31 3.00
CA LEU A 141 7.88 -3.56 3.48
C LEU A 141 6.95 -4.34 4.40
N LYS A 142 6.14 -3.66 5.20
CA LYS A 142 5.18 -4.30 6.10
C LYS A 142 4.05 -4.98 5.33
N THR A 143 3.50 -4.33 4.31
CA THR A 143 2.52 -4.98 3.43
C THR A 143 3.17 -6.12 2.65
N ALA A 144 4.40 -5.95 2.14
CA ALA A 144 5.13 -7.05 1.50
C ALA A 144 5.36 -8.26 2.44
N GLU A 145 5.52 -8.04 3.75
CA GLU A 145 5.59 -9.10 4.77
C GLU A 145 4.27 -9.88 4.83
N SER A 146 3.15 -9.18 4.85
CA SER A 146 1.81 -9.78 4.86
C SER A 146 1.58 -10.63 3.61
N GLU A 147 1.72 -10.03 2.42
CA GLU A 147 1.54 -10.70 1.14
C GLU A 147 2.44 -11.94 0.98
N TYR A 148 3.70 -11.81 1.42
CA TYR A 148 4.62 -12.95 1.38
C TYR A 148 4.17 -14.10 2.28
N SER A 149 3.61 -13.79 3.47
CA SER A 149 3.13 -14.80 4.40
C SER A 149 1.92 -15.58 3.88
N ILE A 150 1.08 -14.92 3.07
CA ILE A 150 -0.07 -15.53 2.38
C ILE A 150 0.41 -16.29 1.13
N GLY A 151 1.37 -15.73 0.42
CA GLY A 151 1.89 -16.27 -0.83
C GLY A 151 2.73 -17.54 -0.70
N ILE A 152 3.32 -17.79 0.50
CA ILE A 152 4.27 -18.91 0.71
C ILE A 152 3.97 -19.70 1.99
N GLU A 153 3.95 -21.02 1.84
CA GLU A 153 3.90 -21.95 2.96
C GLU A 153 5.02 -23.00 2.82
N ASN A 154 5.86 -23.14 3.87
CA ASN A 154 6.97 -24.14 3.92
C ASN A 154 7.87 -24.13 2.67
N GLY A 155 8.19 -22.92 2.12
CA GLY A 155 9.02 -22.77 0.94
C GLY A 155 8.32 -23.10 -0.39
N THR A 156 7.02 -23.34 -0.36
CA THR A 156 6.18 -23.60 -1.54
C THR A 156 5.25 -22.42 -1.75
N ILE A 157 5.13 -21.98 -3.00
CA ILE A 157 4.16 -20.91 -3.36
C ILE A 157 2.76 -21.53 -3.31
N THR A 158 1.91 -20.99 -2.44
CA THR A 158 0.50 -21.38 -2.27
C THR A 158 -0.44 -20.39 -2.96
N ASN A 159 -0.11 -19.09 -2.92
CA ASN A 159 -0.77 -18.05 -3.70
C ASN A 159 0.26 -17.27 -4.52
N ILE A 160 0.25 -17.47 -5.82
CA ILE A 160 1.27 -16.89 -6.73
C ILE A 160 1.07 -15.38 -6.90
N ALA A 161 -0.17 -14.86 -6.84
CA ALA A 161 -0.44 -13.45 -6.97
C ALA A 161 0.16 -12.68 -5.79
N GLU A 162 -0.17 -13.06 -4.55
CA GLU A 162 0.32 -12.43 -3.34
C GLU A 162 1.85 -12.55 -3.19
N TYR A 163 2.42 -13.71 -3.54
CA TYR A 163 3.87 -13.86 -3.59
C TYR A 163 4.53 -12.86 -4.55
N GLN A 164 3.92 -12.59 -5.71
CA GLN A 164 4.44 -11.64 -6.69
C GLN A 164 4.18 -10.19 -6.28
N ASP A 165 3.07 -9.91 -5.58
CA ASP A 165 2.80 -8.59 -5.02
C ASP A 165 3.81 -8.24 -3.93
N ALA A 166 4.13 -9.18 -3.03
CA ALA A 166 5.21 -9.01 -2.06
C ALA A 166 6.55 -8.65 -2.72
N GLN A 167 6.91 -9.35 -3.81
CA GLN A 167 8.13 -9.05 -4.58
C GLN A 167 8.07 -7.66 -5.24
N GLY A 168 6.91 -7.29 -5.77
CA GLY A 168 6.65 -6.00 -6.39
C GLY A 168 6.79 -4.86 -5.38
N PHE A 169 6.25 -5.01 -4.17
CA PHE A 169 6.34 -4.01 -3.12
C PHE A 169 7.77 -3.84 -2.59
N VAL A 170 8.53 -4.93 -2.44
CA VAL A 170 9.97 -4.86 -2.12
C VAL A 170 10.74 -4.17 -3.24
N SER A 171 10.40 -4.40 -4.51
CA SER A 171 11.01 -3.69 -5.65
C SER A 171 10.73 -2.19 -5.59
N SER A 172 9.47 -1.79 -5.33
CA SER A 172 9.09 -0.38 -5.16
C SER A 172 9.81 0.26 -3.97
N ALA A 173 9.89 -0.43 -2.83
CA ALA A 173 10.64 0.03 -1.67
C ALA A 173 12.12 0.23 -1.99
N HIS A 174 12.72 -0.65 -2.78
CA HIS A 174 14.11 -0.54 -3.21
C HIS A 174 14.35 0.65 -4.15
N GLU A 175 13.42 0.91 -5.08
CA GLU A 175 13.46 2.07 -5.96
C GLU A 175 13.34 3.38 -5.17
N LEU A 176 12.36 3.46 -4.25
CA LEU A 176 12.16 4.60 -3.35
C LEU A 176 13.40 4.87 -2.50
N PHE A 177 13.97 3.82 -1.89
CA PHE A 177 15.21 3.92 -1.12
C PHE A 177 16.35 4.52 -1.95
N ASN A 178 16.60 3.95 -3.13
CA ASN A 178 17.68 4.40 -4.01
C ASN A 178 17.48 5.86 -4.48
N LYS A 179 16.24 6.28 -4.74
CA LYS A 179 15.88 7.66 -5.09
C LYS A 179 16.17 8.61 -3.90
N THR A 180 15.78 8.19 -2.70
CA THR A 180 15.94 8.99 -1.47
C THR A 180 17.40 9.19 -1.10
N ILE A 181 18.22 8.12 -1.08
CA ILE A 181 19.62 8.22 -0.65
C ILE A 181 20.52 8.96 -1.63
N LYS A 182 20.12 9.16 -2.89
CA LYS A 182 20.87 10.00 -3.85
C LYS A 182 20.92 11.47 -3.40
N ASN A 183 19.87 11.92 -2.69
CA ASN A 183 19.69 13.31 -2.31
C ASN A 183 20.25 13.65 -0.91
N VAL A 184 20.78 12.65 -0.17
CA VAL A 184 21.38 12.87 1.14
C VAL A 184 22.91 13.02 1.04
N ASN A 185 23.51 13.68 2.05
CA ASN A 185 24.96 13.83 2.11
C ASN A 185 25.64 12.47 2.35
N GLU A 186 26.96 12.44 2.08
CA GLU A 186 27.77 11.21 2.16
C GLU A 186 27.74 10.57 3.55
N THR A 187 27.80 11.37 4.62
CA THR A 187 27.74 10.86 6.01
C THR A 187 26.45 10.12 6.27
N MET A 188 25.32 10.67 5.84
CA MET A 188 24.01 10.02 5.98
C MET A 188 23.93 8.78 5.07
N ARG A 189 24.40 8.86 3.84
CA ARG A 189 24.43 7.73 2.90
C ARG A 189 25.18 6.53 3.47
N ASN A 190 26.33 6.79 4.13
CA ASN A 190 27.13 5.73 4.76
C ASN A 190 26.36 5.04 5.91
N LYS A 191 25.54 5.77 6.66
CA LYS A 191 24.69 5.18 7.71
C LYS A 191 23.60 4.26 7.13
N PHE A 192 23.13 4.53 5.92
CA PHE A 192 22.13 3.72 5.24
C PHE A 192 22.66 2.51 4.49
N THR A 193 23.98 2.25 4.53
CA THR A 193 24.59 1.09 3.85
C THR A 193 23.99 -0.23 4.36
N GLU A 194 23.79 -0.36 5.67
CA GLU A 194 23.16 -1.53 6.29
C GLU A 194 21.74 -1.78 5.78
N ILE A 195 20.94 -0.72 5.64
CA ILE A 195 19.58 -0.83 5.09
C ILE A 195 19.60 -1.29 3.64
N LYS A 196 20.51 -0.73 2.83
CA LYS A 196 20.71 -1.15 1.44
C LYS A 196 21.04 -2.62 1.33
N ASP A 197 21.95 -3.10 2.16
CA ASP A 197 22.38 -4.51 2.16
C ASP A 197 21.23 -5.42 2.63
N SER A 198 20.46 -5.00 3.64
CA SER A 198 19.28 -5.71 4.12
C SER A 198 18.17 -5.79 3.05
N LEU A 199 17.91 -4.72 2.29
CA LEU A 199 16.97 -4.74 1.17
C LEU A 199 17.42 -5.69 0.06
N ASN A 200 18.72 -5.69 -0.29
CA ASN A 200 19.27 -6.64 -1.27
C ASN A 200 19.13 -8.10 -0.78
N GLN A 201 19.40 -8.34 0.49
CA GLN A 201 19.24 -9.66 1.11
C GLN A 201 17.77 -10.08 1.12
N LEU A 202 16.84 -9.18 1.46
CA LEU A 202 15.41 -9.43 1.46
C LEU A 202 14.93 -9.90 0.09
N ASN A 203 15.27 -9.18 -0.97
CA ASN A 203 14.92 -9.57 -2.34
C ASN A 203 15.46 -10.97 -2.72
N THR A 204 16.71 -11.26 -2.34
CA THR A 204 17.32 -12.57 -2.57
C THR A 204 16.61 -13.67 -1.78
N SER A 205 16.28 -13.41 -0.52
CA SER A 205 15.62 -14.35 0.38
C SER A 205 14.22 -14.70 -0.12
N MET A 206 13.45 -13.69 -0.56
CA MET A 206 12.12 -13.91 -1.15
C MET A 206 12.22 -14.72 -2.46
N SER A 207 13.16 -14.38 -3.34
CA SER A 207 13.38 -15.14 -4.59
C SER A 207 13.76 -16.60 -4.33
N ASN A 208 14.46 -16.88 -3.23
CA ASN A 208 14.81 -18.22 -2.80
C ASN A 208 13.69 -18.91 -1.99
N LYS A 209 12.53 -18.30 -1.87
CA LYS A 209 11.36 -18.81 -1.13
C LYS A 209 11.69 -19.19 0.31
N GLN A 210 12.48 -18.36 0.98
CA GLN A 210 12.81 -18.58 2.38
C GLN A 210 11.55 -18.49 3.25
N ASP A 211 11.61 -19.10 4.43
CA ASP A 211 10.52 -19.10 5.41
C ASP A 211 10.04 -17.69 5.73
N ALA A 212 8.71 -17.50 5.80
CA ALA A 212 8.07 -16.20 6.05
C ALA A 212 8.60 -15.53 7.33
N LYS A 213 8.94 -16.30 8.36
CA LYS A 213 9.52 -15.77 9.60
C LYS A 213 10.91 -15.14 9.39
N GLN A 214 11.70 -15.65 8.45
CA GLN A 214 13.00 -15.04 8.13
C GLN A 214 12.80 -13.71 7.39
N ILE A 215 11.83 -13.63 6.49
CA ILE A 215 11.43 -12.42 5.80
C ILE A 215 10.96 -11.37 6.81
N SER A 216 10.03 -11.76 7.69
CA SER A 216 9.51 -10.92 8.79
C SER A 216 10.65 -10.38 9.68
N THR A 217 11.59 -11.22 10.06
CA THR A 217 12.75 -10.80 10.87
C THR A 217 13.58 -9.75 10.13
N THR A 218 13.83 -9.93 8.84
CA THR A 218 14.62 -8.97 8.04
C THR A 218 13.90 -7.62 7.92
N ILE A 219 12.59 -7.64 7.64
CA ILE A 219 11.75 -6.43 7.55
C ILE A 219 11.69 -5.70 8.89
N SER A 220 11.48 -6.43 9.99
CA SER A 220 11.49 -5.87 11.34
C SER A 220 12.83 -5.23 11.70
N ASN A 221 13.96 -5.84 11.29
CA ASN A 221 15.28 -5.25 11.49
C ASN A 221 15.45 -3.94 10.73
N ILE A 222 15.01 -3.88 9.46
CA ILE A 222 15.01 -2.64 8.66
C ILE A 222 14.18 -1.56 9.36
N ALA A 223 12.95 -1.87 9.75
CA ALA A 223 12.02 -0.96 10.39
C ALA A 223 12.54 -0.41 11.72
N ASN A 224 13.25 -1.24 12.51
CA ASN A 224 13.85 -0.84 13.79
C ASN A 224 15.16 -0.06 13.62
N THR A 225 15.90 -0.28 12.54
CA THR A 225 17.20 0.38 12.29
C THR A 225 17.01 1.81 11.75
N ILE A 226 16.01 2.05 10.91
CA ILE A 226 15.74 3.37 10.30
C ILE A 226 15.57 4.49 11.35
N PRO A 227 14.73 4.36 12.41
CA PRO A 227 14.61 5.39 13.43
C PRO A 227 15.96 5.72 14.11
N ASN A 228 16.79 4.72 14.37
CA ASN A 228 18.11 4.90 14.98
C ASN A 228 19.05 5.69 14.06
N ILE A 229 19.05 5.38 12.76
CA ILE A 229 19.86 6.12 11.76
C ILE A 229 19.44 7.59 11.70
N LEU A 230 18.12 7.84 11.71
CA LEU A 230 17.52 9.17 11.64
C LEU A 230 17.58 9.93 12.96
N ASN A 231 17.94 9.26 14.06
CA ASN A 231 17.91 9.81 15.43
C ASN A 231 16.52 10.36 15.81
N VAL A 232 15.48 9.56 15.54
CA VAL A 232 14.08 9.85 15.87
C VAL A 232 13.49 8.68 16.64
N GLN A 233 12.33 8.88 17.29
CA GLN A 233 11.57 7.77 17.87
C GLN A 233 10.73 7.10 16.77
N ALA A 234 10.46 5.81 16.90
CA ALA A 234 9.63 5.08 15.93
C ALA A 234 8.24 5.73 15.74
N LYS A 235 7.65 6.29 16.80
CA LYS A 235 6.38 7.03 16.73
C LYS A 235 6.43 8.34 15.92
N ASP A 236 7.63 8.86 15.65
CA ASP A 236 7.82 10.07 14.84
C ASP A 236 7.82 9.76 13.33
N LEU A 237 7.78 8.47 12.98
CA LEU A 237 7.55 7.99 11.63
C LEU A 237 6.06 7.66 11.48
N ALA A 238 5.49 8.04 10.34
CA ALA A 238 4.11 7.72 10.01
C ALA A 238 4.02 6.27 9.51
N ILE A 239 4.08 5.32 10.44
CA ILE A 239 3.93 3.90 10.14
C ILE A 239 2.44 3.60 10.21
N LEU A 240 1.85 3.25 9.07
CA LEU A 240 0.41 3.01 8.89
C LEU A 240 -0.01 1.62 9.38
N VAL A 241 0.95 0.79 9.71
CA VAL A 241 0.66 -0.58 10.14
C VAL A 241 0.00 -0.58 11.50
N SER A 242 -1.09 -1.29 11.57
CA SER A 242 -1.77 -1.64 12.80
C SER A 242 -0.78 -2.18 13.84
N THR A 243 -0.43 -1.36 14.83
CA THR A 243 0.11 -1.86 16.08
C THR A 243 -1.04 -2.56 16.78
N ASP A 244 -0.97 -3.89 16.94
CA ASP A 244 -1.85 -4.70 17.79
C ASP A 244 -3.33 -4.20 17.87
N ILE A 245 -3.95 -3.93 16.71
CA ILE A 245 -5.40 -3.73 16.69
C ILE A 245 -6.00 -5.10 16.96
N GLU A 246 -6.72 -5.23 18.07
CA GLU A 246 -7.42 -6.47 18.38
C GLU A 246 -8.29 -6.89 17.19
N SER A 247 -8.25 -8.16 16.80
CA SER A 247 -9.04 -8.70 15.68
C SER A 247 -10.51 -8.32 15.77
N SER A 248 -11.05 -8.22 16.99
CA SER A 248 -12.40 -7.75 17.26
C SER A 248 -12.66 -6.32 16.77
N VAL A 249 -11.69 -5.42 16.85
CA VAL A 249 -11.81 -4.03 16.37
C VAL A 249 -11.85 -4.01 14.83
N LEU A 250 -10.95 -4.75 14.17
CA LEU A 250 -10.92 -4.86 12.71
C LEU A 250 -12.24 -5.44 12.18
N ILE A 251 -12.75 -6.52 12.79
CA ILE A 251 -14.01 -7.15 12.42
C ILE A 251 -15.20 -6.17 12.59
N ASN A 252 -15.21 -5.39 13.67
CA ASN A 252 -16.26 -4.40 13.88
C ASN A 252 -16.18 -3.24 12.87
N ASN A 253 -14.98 -2.82 12.48
CA ASN A 253 -14.78 -1.84 11.41
C ASN A 253 -15.32 -2.36 10.08
N ILE A 254 -15.00 -3.61 9.70
CA ILE A 254 -15.53 -4.25 8.48
C ILE A 254 -17.07 -4.20 8.50
N ARG A 255 -17.71 -4.64 9.59
CA ARG A 255 -19.17 -4.61 9.72
C ARG A 255 -19.73 -3.20 9.54
N SER A 256 -19.12 -2.21 10.19
CA SER A 256 -19.53 -0.81 10.09
C SER A 256 -19.44 -0.27 8.66
N LEU A 257 -18.34 -0.57 7.96
CA LEU A 257 -18.13 -0.15 6.57
C LEU A 257 -19.13 -0.81 5.61
N LEU A 258 -19.44 -2.11 5.82
CA LEU A 258 -20.45 -2.82 5.05
C LEU A 258 -21.86 -2.23 5.27
N ASP A 259 -22.21 -1.88 6.51
CA ASP A 259 -23.50 -1.22 6.82
C ASP A 259 -23.59 0.17 6.17
N GLN A 260 -22.52 0.96 6.21
CA GLN A 260 -22.44 2.25 5.52
C GLN A 260 -22.54 2.07 3.99
N SER A 261 -21.93 1.04 3.42
CA SER A 261 -22.04 0.70 2.00
C SER A 261 -23.50 0.43 1.62
N LEU A 262 -24.24 -0.34 2.42
CA LEU A 262 -25.68 -0.59 2.21
C LEU A 262 -26.51 0.70 2.24
N GLU A 263 -26.20 1.64 3.14
CA GLU A 263 -26.89 2.95 3.15
C GLU A 263 -26.59 3.76 1.88
N LYS A 264 -25.39 3.69 1.34
CA LYS A 264 -25.03 4.31 0.06
C LYS A 264 -25.83 3.69 -1.10
N ILE A 265 -25.96 2.36 -1.13
CA ILE A 265 -26.73 1.65 -2.15
C ILE A 265 -28.21 2.04 -2.11
N LYS A 266 -28.82 2.17 -0.93
CA LYS A 266 -30.20 2.64 -0.77
C LYS A 266 -30.41 4.04 -1.37
N ASN A 267 -29.36 4.86 -1.39
CA ASN A 267 -29.36 6.19 -1.98
C ASN A 267 -28.88 6.20 -3.45
N ASN A 268 -28.75 5.04 -4.10
CA ASN A 268 -28.20 4.85 -5.45
C ASN A 268 -26.78 5.38 -5.64
N ASP A 269 -26.01 5.50 -4.57
CA ASP A 269 -24.62 5.95 -4.56
C ASP A 269 -23.67 4.73 -4.59
N TYR A 270 -23.73 3.96 -5.67
CA TYR A 270 -22.99 2.72 -5.84
C TYR A 270 -21.47 2.93 -5.84
N GLN A 271 -21.01 4.07 -6.32
CA GLN A 271 -19.58 4.39 -6.37
C GLN A 271 -18.98 4.54 -4.96
N ASN A 272 -19.64 5.29 -4.08
CA ASN A 272 -19.17 5.41 -2.70
C ASN A 272 -19.43 4.14 -1.89
N ALA A 273 -20.47 3.36 -2.26
CA ALA A 273 -20.70 2.04 -1.67
C ALA A 273 -19.54 1.08 -1.94
N GLU A 274 -19.05 1.03 -3.17
CA GLU A 274 -17.89 0.22 -3.54
C GLU A 274 -16.62 0.67 -2.79
N THR A 275 -16.40 1.98 -2.67
CA THR A 275 -15.27 2.53 -1.89
C THR A 275 -15.24 1.98 -0.48
N LEU A 276 -16.38 1.97 0.21
CA LEU A 276 -16.49 1.47 1.59
C LEU A 276 -16.23 -0.04 1.69
N VAL A 277 -16.58 -0.83 0.67
CA VAL A 277 -16.25 -2.26 0.63
C VAL A 277 -14.77 -2.49 0.42
N ILE A 278 -14.12 -1.68 -0.42
CA ILE A 278 -12.67 -1.74 -0.63
C ILE A 278 -11.94 -1.38 0.67
N GLU A 279 -12.35 -0.32 1.37
CA GLU A 279 -11.82 0.06 2.68
C GLU A 279 -12.04 -1.04 3.73
N ALA A 280 -13.19 -1.71 3.71
CA ALA A 280 -13.45 -2.85 4.59
C ALA A 280 -12.48 -4.01 4.34
N TYR A 281 -12.08 -4.24 3.11
CA TYR A 281 -11.09 -5.25 2.76
C TYR A 281 -9.67 -4.78 3.09
N LEU A 282 -9.17 -3.74 2.43
CA LEU A 282 -7.76 -3.32 2.49
C LEU A 282 -7.32 -2.78 3.86
N ASP A 283 -8.18 -2.00 4.54
CA ASP A 283 -7.80 -1.35 5.78
C ASP A 283 -8.15 -2.18 7.03
N ASN A 284 -8.84 -3.32 6.85
CA ASN A 284 -9.28 -4.14 7.97
C ASN A 284 -9.13 -5.63 7.75
N PHE A 285 -9.68 -6.22 6.67
CA PHE A 285 -9.68 -7.68 6.50
C PHE A 285 -8.27 -8.22 6.19
N GLU A 286 -7.49 -7.55 5.36
CA GLU A 286 -6.10 -7.90 5.06
C GLU A 286 -5.24 -8.08 6.33
N PHE A 287 -5.49 -7.27 7.36
CA PHE A 287 -4.77 -7.39 8.63
C PHE A 287 -5.15 -8.62 9.47
N LEU A 288 -6.29 -9.25 9.17
CA LEU A 288 -6.71 -10.51 9.80
C LEU A 288 -6.12 -11.74 9.09
N GLU A 289 -5.79 -11.60 7.81
CA GLU A 289 -5.41 -12.71 6.94
C GLU A 289 -4.19 -13.50 7.43
N PRO A 290 -3.06 -12.88 7.87
CA PRO A 290 -1.90 -13.62 8.30
C PRO A 290 -2.16 -14.53 9.52
N GLU A 291 -3.03 -14.10 10.43
CA GLU A 291 -3.39 -14.91 11.59
C GLU A 291 -4.47 -15.93 11.25
N LEU A 292 -5.47 -15.54 10.46
CA LEU A 292 -6.54 -16.44 10.02
C LEU A 292 -6.00 -17.59 9.16
N ALA A 293 -5.03 -17.33 8.28
CA ALA A 293 -4.38 -18.35 7.45
C ALA A 293 -3.76 -19.49 8.26
N LYS A 294 -3.25 -19.19 9.46
CA LYS A 294 -2.68 -20.22 10.37
C LYS A 294 -3.75 -21.14 10.98
N HIS A 295 -4.98 -20.70 11.04
CA HIS A 295 -6.07 -21.41 11.69
C HIS A 295 -7.06 -22.02 10.70
N ASP A 296 -7.45 -21.29 9.66
CA ASP A 296 -8.42 -21.73 8.66
C ASP A 296 -8.24 -21.01 7.31
N GLU A 297 -7.38 -21.55 6.47
CA GLU A 297 -7.09 -21.04 5.12
C GLU A 297 -8.34 -21.07 4.21
N SER A 298 -9.26 -22.03 4.41
CA SER A 298 -10.47 -22.13 3.60
C SER A 298 -11.42 -20.98 3.92
N LEU A 299 -11.61 -20.69 5.22
CA LEU A 299 -12.44 -19.57 5.67
C LEU A 299 -11.87 -18.23 5.22
N LEU A 300 -10.53 -18.08 5.24
CA LEU A 300 -9.85 -16.93 4.70
C LEU A 300 -10.22 -16.73 3.23
N LYS A 301 -9.91 -17.70 2.35
CA LYS A 301 -10.17 -17.61 0.91
C LYS A 301 -11.65 -17.39 0.57
N ASP A 302 -12.55 -18.07 1.28
CA ASP A 302 -13.98 -17.88 1.08
C ASP A 302 -14.40 -16.44 1.39
N THR A 303 -13.89 -15.86 2.49
CA THR A 303 -14.27 -14.50 2.92
C THR A 303 -13.66 -13.44 2.03
N GLU A 304 -12.41 -13.63 1.64
CA GLU A 304 -11.69 -12.78 0.67
C GLU A 304 -12.49 -12.68 -0.65
N VAL A 305 -12.85 -13.81 -1.26
CA VAL A 305 -13.63 -13.86 -2.51
C VAL A 305 -14.98 -13.17 -2.36
N LEU A 306 -15.64 -13.30 -1.21
CA LEU A 306 -16.89 -12.61 -0.95
C LEU A 306 -16.73 -11.09 -0.89
N LEU A 307 -15.73 -10.58 -0.20
CA LEU A 307 -15.45 -9.14 -0.05
C LEU A 307 -14.86 -8.54 -1.33
N ARG A 308 -13.79 -9.14 -1.81
CA ARG A 308 -12.95 -8.61 -2.88
C ARG A 308 -13.60 -8.70 -4.27
N GLU A 309 -14.36 -9.77 -4.52
CA GLU A 309 -14.93 -10.05 -5.84
C GLU A 309 -16.45 -10.01 -5.88
N GLN A 310 -17.11 -10.86 -5.12
CA GLN A 310 -18.53 -11.10 -5.33
C GLN A 310 -19.41 -9.91 -4.92
N LEU A 311 -19.18 -9.33 -3.74
CA LEU A 311 -19.93 -8.16 -3.27
C LEU A 311 -19.70 -6.96 -4.20
N ARG A 312 -18.45 -6.73 -4.62
CA ARG A 312 -18.12 -5.64 -5.51
C ARG A 312 -18.73 -5.79 -6.89
N ASN A 313 -18.72 -7.00 -7.46
CA ASN A 313 -19.37 -7.29 -8.75
C ASN A 313 -20.88 -6.99 -8.69
N LEU A 314 -21.56 -7.28 -7.57
CA LEU A 314 -22.97 -6.92 -7.38
C LEU A 314 -23.17 -5.40 -7.35
N ILE A 315 -22.28 -4.67 -6.65
CA ILE A 315 -22.35 -3.21 -6.56
C ILE A 315 -22.07 -2.55 -7.92
N GLN A 316 -21.02 -2.97 -8.62
CA GLN A 316 -20.68 -2.49 -9.97
C GLN A 316 -21.78 -2.78 -10.99
N GLY A 317 -22.45 -3.93 -10.86
CA GLY A 317 -23.60 -4.31 -11.67
C GLY A 317 -24.89 -3.54 -11.33
N ASN A 318 -24.87 -2.64 -10.35
CA ASN A 318 -26.03 -1.93 -9.81
C ASN A 318 -27.19 -2.87 -9.46
N VAL A 319 -26.84 -4.01 -8.87
CA VAL A 319 -27.83 -5.02 -8.43
C VAL A 319 -28.68 -4.41 -7.31
N ASN A 320 -29.92 -4.90 -7.17
CA ASN A 320 -30.84 -4.37 -6.17
C ASN A 320 -30.33 -4.53 -4.74
N ALA A 321 -30.72 -3.62 -3.86
CA ALA A 321 -30.25 -3.55 -2.47
C ALA A 321 -30.55 -4.83 -1.67
N GLU A 322 -31.61 -5.59 -2.01
CA GLU A 322 -31.98 -6.83 -1.30
C GLU A 322 -30.93 -7.93 -1.52
N ASP A 323 -30.46 -8.11 -2.74
CA ASP A 323 -29.45 -9.14 -3.06
C ASP A 323 -28.06 -8.76 -2.52
N ILE A 324 -27.73 -7.47 -2.55
CA ILE A 324 -26.51 -6.97 -1.90
C ILE A 324 -26.58 -7.18 -0.37
N GLN A 325 -27.73 -6.92 0.26
CA GLN A 325 -27.95 -7.19 1.69
C GLN A 325 -27.76 -8.67 2.04
N LYS A 326 -28.23 -9.60 1.17
CA LYS A 326 -28.00 -11.05 1.37
C LYS A 326 -26.51 -11.38 1.35
N MET A 327 -25.77 -10.77 0.45
CA MET A 327 -24.31 -10.96 0.37
C MET A 327 -23.63 -10.44 1.63
N VAL A 328 -23.95 -9.23 2.08
CA VAL A 328 -23.43 -8.66 3.33
C VAL A 328 -23.77 -9.55 4.55
N ASN A 329 -24.96 -10.12 4.60
CA ASN A 329 -25.33 -11.05 5.67
C ASN A 329 -24.48 -12.34 5.63
N ASN A 330 -24.15 -12.84 4.44
CA ASN A 330 -23.25 -13.99 4.28
C ASN A 330 -21.84 -13.66 4.79
N ILE A 331 -21.30 -12.51 4.40
CA ILE A 331 -19.98 -12.02 4.88
C ILE A 331 -20.02 -11.89 6.42
N ASN A 332 -21.05 -11.28 7.00
CA ASN A 332 -21.17 -11.16 8.45
C ASN A 332 -21.21 -12.53 9.17
N THR A 333 -21.75 -13.57 8.52
CA THR A 333 -21.70 -14.94 9.07
C THR A 333 -20.28 -15.46 9.11
N LYS A 334 -19.51 -15.25 8.03
CA LYS A 334 -18.09 -15.62 7.99
C LYS A 334 -17.26 -14.82 9.01
N LEU A 335 -17.53 -13.52 9.15
CA LEU A 335 -16.86 -12.68 10.17
C LEU A 335 -17.15 -13.18 11.61
N ASN A 336 -18.33 -13.72 11.88
CA ASN A 336 -18.64 -14.34 13.18
C ASN A 336 -17.84 -15.64 13.43
N GLU A 337 -17.54 -16.40 12.37
CA GLU A 337 -16.67 -17.58 12.45
C GLU A 337 -15.22 -17.15 12.71
N ILE A 338 -14.73 -16.17 11.97
CA ILE A 338 -13.39 -15.58 12.12
C ILE A 338 -13.19 -15.03 13.53
N GLU A 339 -14.16 -14.27 14.05
CA GLU A 339 -14.10 -13.69 15.39
C GLU A 339 -13.91 -14.76 16.49
N LYS A 340 -14.54 -15.94 16.33
CA LYS A 340 -14.39 -17.06 17.28
C LYS A 340 -13.02 -17.75 17.18
N ILE A 341 -12.39 -17.70 16.03
CA ILE A 341 -11.07 -18.32 15.79
C ILE A 341 -9.95 -17.43 16.32
N LEU A 342 -10.10 -16.11 16.20
CA LEU A 342 -9.07 -15.12 16.53
C LEU A 342 -9.21 -14.52 17.94
N GLN A 343 -10.20 -14.93 18.74
CA GLN A 343 -10.33 -14.62 20.18
C GLN A 343 -9.54 -15.62 21.03
#